data_c1b46661aea9b8a518d51047851b0fb5
#
_entry.id   c1b46661aea9b8a518d51047851b0fb5
#
_cell.length_a   1.000
_cell.length_b   1.000
_cell.length_c   1.000
_cell.angle_alpha   90.00
_cell.angle_beta   90.00
_cell.angle_gamma   90.00
#
_symmetry.space_group_name_H-M   'P 1'
#
loop_
_entity.id
_entity.type
_entity.pdbx_description
1 polymer ?
#
loop_
_entity_poly.entity_id
_entity_poly.type
_entity_poly.pdbx_seq_one_letter_code
_entity_poly.pdbx_strand_id
1 'polypeptide(L)'
;MEILQLRYFFLSAENENFSTTAKLYNVPTTAVSSSVRRLEKELGCDLFDRTHNSIRLNPKGQRLQQALCIVFGELDKAVEDISARSQDKREIKVLVRGMRRKVTNLLSEFSITHPHIAFKITFHQSSDTVYDVIIDDNKDCYSGYRKFELYSMRLRLKCAARDPLCGRQLTMRELYDRTFVAMDQDSNMHRILTQACQSSGFHPNIAAFCNDIECYEKLVAMGIGIGIGREEPSSDTATAGTDICDLNVADFHEHYTVFAYYRESDYFGSIKALIDFIRENVD
;
A
#
# COMPACT_ATOMS: atom_id res chain seq x y z
N MET A 1 4.32 32.09 7.74
CA MET A 1 4.44 30.61 7.63
C MET A 1 5.89 30.26 7.37
N GLU A 2 6.52 29.55 8.29
CA GLU A 2 7.94 29.17 8.24
C GLU A 2 8.08 27.68 7.99
N ILE A 3 9.15 27.24 7.31
CA ILE A 3 9.41 25.82 7.02
C ILE A 3 9.47 24.99 8.31
N LEU A 4 10.05 25.54 9.38
CA LEU A 4 10.12 24.84 10.67
C LEU A 4 8.75 24.60 11.30
N GLN A 5 7.82 25.56 11.17
CA GLN A 5 6.43 25.39 11.63
C GLN A 5 5.74 24.23 10.86
N LEU A 6 5.95 24.18 9.55
CA LEU A 6 5.42 23.11 8.71
C LEU A 6 6.03 21.74 9.03
N ARG A 7 7.34 21.66 9.31
CA ARG A 7 7.99 20.42 9.74
C ARG A 7 7.49 19.96 11.12
N TYR A 8 7.33 20.87 12.08
CA TYR A 8 6.76 20.51 13.39
C TYR A 8 5.33 20.01 13.28
N PHE A 9 4.51 20.69 12.46
CA PHE A 9 3.16 20.21 12.18
C PHE A 9 3.18 18.82 11.54
N PHE A 10 3.96 18.63 10.47
CA PHE A 10 4.02 17.39 9.69
C PHE A 10 4.37 16.19 10.56
N LEU A 11 5.45 16.26 11.33
CA LEU A 11 5.88 15.17 12.22
C LEU A 11 4.93 14.95 13.40
N SER A 12 4.29 16.01 13.89
CA SER A 12 3.27 15.86 14.93
C SER A 12 1.98 15.23 14.40
N ALA A 13 1.66 15.43 13.13
CA ALA A 13 0.53 14.83 12.46
C ALA A 13 0.71 13.32 12.25
N GLU A 14 1.93 12.86 12.00
CA GLU A 14 2.25 11.43 11.83
C GLU A 14 2.06 10.62 13.10
N ASN A 15 2.49 11.18 14.22
CA ASN A 15 2.48 10.48 15.50
C ASN A 15 1.27 10.87 16.37
N GLU A 16 0.45 11.82 15.92
CA GLU A 16 -0.58 12.49 16.73
C GLU A 16 -0.07 12.90 18.13
N ASN A 17 1.21 13.36 18.18
CA ASN A 17 1.92 13.59 19.42
C ASN A 17 3.02 14.67 19.31
N PHE A 18 2.83 15.79 20.00
CA PHE A 18 3.84 16.87 20.05
C PHE A 18 5.12 16.48 20.80
N SER A 19 5.02 15.60 21.80
CA SER A 19 6.19 15.22 22.59
C SER A 19 7.18 14.38 21.81
N THR A 20 6.72 13.55 20.89
CA THR A 20 7.57 12.76 19.98
C THR A 20 8.36 13.68 19.07
N THR A 21 7.69 14.65 18.46
CA THR A 21 8.33 15.68 17.62
C THR A 21 9.34 16.52 18.41
N ALA A 22 8.99 16.91 19.63
CA ALA A 22 9.87 17.70 20.51
C ALA A 22 11.17 16.96 20.85
N LYS A 23 11.07 15.65 21.14
CA LYS A 23 12.25 14.78 21.37
C LYS A 23 13.15 14.72 20.15
N LEU A 24 12.57 14.55 18.96
CA LEU A 24 13.32 14.45 17.70
C LEU A 24 14.14 15.72 17.42
N TYR A 25 13.56 16.88 17.71
CA TYR A 25 14.23 18.19 17.50
C TYR A 25 15.00 18.69 18.71
N ASN A 26 15.02 17.94 19.80
CA ASN A 26 15.67 18.32 21.08
C ASN A 26 15.19 19.69 21.59
N VAL A 27 13.89 19.93 21.57
CA VAL A 27 13.23 21.14 22.01
C VAL A 27 12.13 20.85 23.03
N PRO A 28 11.70 21.84 23.85
CA PRO A 28 10.55 21.65 24.73
C PRO A 28 9.25 21.37 23.93
N THR A 29 8.38 20.52 24.44
CA THR A 29 7.06 20.22 23.83
C THR A 29 6.21 21.48 23.63
N THR A 30 6.36 22.47 24.53
CA THR A 30 5.69 23.75 24.41
C THR A 30 6.15 24.57 23.20
N ALA A 31 7.40 24.43 22.77
CA ALA A 31 7.91 25.09 21.56
C ALA A 31 7.25 24.51 20.30
N VAL A 32 7.10 23.19 20.21
CA VAL A 32 6.41 22.52 19.10
C VAL A 32 4.93 22.93 19.09
N SER A 33 4.23 22.81 20.21
CA SER A 33 2.80 23.11 20.29
C SER A 33 2.49 24.60 20.01
N SER A 34 3.35 25.52 20.47
CA SER A 34 3.19 26.96 20.18
C SER A 34 3.47 27.30 18.72
N SER A 35 4.42 26.59 18.10
CA SER A 35 4.75 26.74 16.69
C SER A 35 3.59 26.28 15.79
N VAL A 36 3.01 25.12 16.12
CA VAL A 36 1.83 24.60 15.40
C VAL A 36 0.62 25.54 15.60
N ARG A 37 0.37 26.06 16.80
CA ARG A 37 -0.69 27.04 17.03
C ARG A 37 -0.50 28.32 16.21
N ARG A 38 0.73 28.76 16.02
CA ARG A 38 1.05 29.90 15.17
C ARG A 38 0.70 29.63 13.72
N LEU A 39 1.02 28.42 13.23
CA LEU A 39 0.63 27.96 11.89
C LEU A 39 -0.89 27.93 11.74
N GLU A 40 -1.62 27.35 12.68
CA GLU A 40 -3.09 27.31 12.70
C GLU A 40 -3.71 28.72 12.66
N LYS A 41 -3.13 29.65 13.43
CA LYS A 41 -3.56 31.05 13.42
C LYS A 41 -3.32 31.73 12.08
N GLU A 42 -2.20 31.51 11.43
CA GLU A 42 -1.91 32.05 10.10
C GLU A 42 -2.81 31.48 9.02
N LEU A 43 -3.16 30.20 9.12
CA LEU A 43 -4.09 29.53 8.19
C LEU A 43 -5.56 29.83 8.48
N GLY A 44 -5.87 30.43 9.63
CA GLY A 44 -7.22 30.74 10.07
C GLY A 44 -8.07 29.50 10.39
N CYS A 45 -7.45 28.38 10.69
CA CYS A 45 -8.15 27.15 11.04
C CYS A 45 -7.29 26.21 11.91
N ASP A 46 -7.96 25.40 12.74
CA ASP A 46 -7.32 24.35 13.47
C ASP A 46 -6.98 23.17 12.53
N LEU A 47 -5.85 22.53 12.78
CA LEU A 47 -5.35 21.36 12.04
C LEU A 47 -5.47 20.09 12.90
N PHE A 48 -5.59 20.24 14.22
CA PHE A 48 -5.78 19.16 15.18
C PHE A 48 -7.03 19.36 16.00
N ASP A 49 -7.76 18.29 16.23
CA ASP A 49 -8.74 18.19 17.30
C ASP A 49 -8.00 17.89 18.60
N ARG A 50 -8.16 18.75 19.59
CA ARG A 50 -7.44 18.68 20.88
C ARG A 50 -8.39 18.21 21.97
N THR A 51 -8.03 17.11 22.64
CA THR A 51 -8.67 16.66 23.87
C THR A 51 -7.72 16.90 25.06
N HIS A 52 -8.18 16.62 26.28
CA HIS A 52 -7.40 16.92 27.48
C HIS A 52 -6.00 16.28 27.49
N ASN A 53 -5.82 15.12 26.87
CA ASN A 53 -4.56 14.36 26.88
C ASN A 53 -4.06 13.90 25.50
N SER A 54 -4.74 14.26 24.40
CA SER A 54 -4.37 13.81 23.06
C SER A 54 -4.69 14.84 22.00
N ILE A 55 -3.99 14.75 20.89
CA ILE A 55 -4.27 15.47 19.66
C ILE A 55 -4.64 14.44 18.58
N ARG A 56 -5.59 14.77 17.74
CA ARG A 56 -5.93 14.01 16.55
C ARG A 56 -5.94 14.91 15.33
N LEU A 57 -5.45 14.39 14.23
CA LEU A 57 -5.42 15.13 12.98
C LEU A 57 -6.84 15.26 12.42
N ASN A 58 -7.29 16.51 12.20
CA ASN A 58 -8.60 16.74 11.59
C ASN A 58 -8.54 16.71 10.05
N PRO A 59 -9.68 16.74 9.32
CA PRO A 59 -9.68 16.68 7.85
C PRO A 59 -8.87 17.80 7.16
N LYS A 60 -8.78 18.99 7.76
CA LYS A 60 -7.96 20.10 7.23
C LYS A 60 -6.47 19.80 7.44
N GLY A 61 -6.13 19.26 8.61
CA GLY A 61 -4.77 18.79 8.90
C GLY A 61 -4.33 17.66 7.96
N GLN A 62 -5.20 16.69 7.70
CA GLN A 62 -4.93 15.61 6.74
C GLN A 62 -4.60 16.15 5.35
N ARG A 63 -5.36 17.13 4.88
CA ARG A 63 -5.13 17.77 3.58
C ARG A 63 -3.79 18.51 3.53
N LEU A 64 -3.44 19.22 4.61
CA LEU A 64 -2.14 19.91 4.70
C LEU A 64 -0.99 18.90 4.79
N GLN A 65 -1.13 17.82 5.57
CA GLN A 65 -0.13 16.76 5.69
C GLN A 65 0.17 16.13 4.32
N GLN A 66 -0.87 15.79 3.55
CA GLN A 66 -0.71 15.24 2.20
C GLN A 66 0.07 16.20 1.27
N ALA A 67 -0.24 17.49 1.31
CA ALA A 67 0.47 18.48 0.52
C ALA A 67 1.95 18.62 0.97
N LEU A 68 2.22 18.61 2.27
CA LEU A 68 3.57 18.74 2.81
C LEU A 68 4.44 17.51 2.56
N CYS A 69 3.85 16.32 2.49
CA CYS A 69 4.55 15.11 2.09
C CYS A 69 5.21 15.29 0.70
N ILE A 70 4.47 15.87 -0.24
CA ILE A 70 5.00 16.18 -1.59
C ILE A 70 6.09 17.26 -1.52
N VAL A 71 5.82 18.37 -0.82
CA VAL A 71 6.74 19.51 -0.76
C VAL A 71 8.07 19.14 -0.10
N PHE A 72 8.03 18.44 1.03
CA PHE A 72 9.27 18.02 1.71
C PHE A 72 10.03 16.97 0.91
N GLY A 73 9.34 16.05 0.25
CA GLY A 73 9.98 15.09 -0.63
C GLY A 73 10.72 15.73 -1.80
N GLU A 74 10.13 16.75 -2.43
CA GLU A 74 10.81 17.50 -3.51
C GLU A 74 12.01 18.29 -2.97
N LEU A 75 11.88 18.89 -1.80
CA LEU A 75 12.98 19.62 -1.16
C LEU A 75 14.13 18.67 -0.81
N ASP A 76 13.85 17.52 -0.22
CA ASP A 76 14.87 16.55 0.18
C ASP A 76 15.58 15.98 -1.06
N LYS A 77 14.85 15.73 -2.16
CA LYS A 77 15.44 15.37 -3.46
C LYS A 77 16.38 16.44 -4.01
N ALA A 78 15.94 17.69 -4.00
CA ALA A 78 16.76 18.80 -4.49
C ALA A 78 18.05 18.92 -3.67
N VAL A 79 17.98 18.72 -2.34
CA VAL A 79 19.14 18.72 -1.47
C VAL A 79 20.05 17.52 -1.76
N GLU A 80 19.48 16.32 -1.98
CA GLU A 80 20.23 15.14 -2.39
C GLU A 80 20.93 15.36 -3.74
N ASP A 81 20.23 15.90 -4.74
CA ASP A 81 20.80 16.19 -6.08
C ASP A 81 21.94 17.23 -6.03
N ILE A 82 21.84 18.25 -5.19
CA ILE A 82 22.86 19.28 -5.00
C ILE A 82 24.06 18.74 -4.19
N SER A 83 23.80 17.88 -3.22
CA SER A 83 24.84 17.30 -2.37
C SER A 83 25.56 16.10 -3.01
N ALA A 84 24.99 15.47 -4.03
CA ALA A 84 25.59 14.39 -4.78
C ALA A 84 26.81 14.89 -5.58
N ARG A 85 27.97 14.92 -4.93
CA ARG A 85 29.27 15.02 -5.59
C ARG A 85 29.54 13.69 -6.31
N SER A 86 29.36 13.72 -7.66
CA SER A 86 29.90 12.77 -8.65
C SER A 86 29.88 11.27 -8.30
N GLN A 87 29.17 10.51 -9.13
CA GLN A 87 29.26 9.04 -9.31
C GLN A 87 28.65 8.12 -8.24
N ASP A 88 27.83 8.59 -7.33
CA ASP A 88 27.11 7.68 -6.46
C ASP A 88 25.85 7.12 -7.15
N LYS A 89 25.61 5.83 -6.95
CA LYS A 89 24.47 5.08 -7.48
C LYS A 89 23.18 5.82 -7.15
N ARG A 90 22.45 6.25 -8.17
CA ARG A 90 21.12 6.84 -7.97
C ARG A 90 20.21 5.79 -7.35
N GLU A 91 19.70 6.06 -6.17
CA GLU A 91 18.76 5.21 -5.48
C GLU A 91 17.33 5.56 -5.92
N ILE A 92 16.59 4.58 -6.46
CA ILE A 92 15.16 4.71 -6.76
C ILE A 92 14.35 4.11 -5.61
N LYS A 93 13.48 4.90 -5.01
CA LYS A 93 12.60 4.50 -3.89
C LYS A 93 11.30 3.92 -4.45
N VAL A 94 11.10 2.63 -4.24
CA VAL A 94 9.94 1.91 -4.76
C VAL A 94 9.07 1.38 -3.62
N LEU A 95 7.79 1.76 -3.59
CA LEU A 95 6.79 1.16 -2.72
C LEU A 95 6.08 0.04 -3.48
N VAL A 96 6.11 -1.18 -2.96
CA VAL A 96 5.48 -2.35 -3.59
C VAL A 96 4.42 -2.93 -2.65
N ARG A 97 3.17 -2.59 -2.88
CA ARG A 97 2.04 -3.09 -2.07
C ARG A 97 1.31 -4.28 -2.70
N GLY A 98 1.42 -4.43 -4.01
CA GLY A 98 0.84 -5.54 -4.76
C GLY A 98 1.88 -6.29 -5.60
N MET A 99 1.64 -7.57 -5.89
CA MET A 99 2.44 -8.40 -6.79
C MET A 99 3.95 -8.45 -6.45
N ARG A 100 4.30 -8.47 -5.17
CA ARG A 100 5.67 -8.31 -4.66
C ARG A 100 6.68 -9.15 -5.44
N ARG A 101 6.44 -10.45 -5.61
CA ARG A 101 7.36 -11.36 -6.29
C ARG A 101 7.57 -10.97 -7.77
N LYS A 102 6.49 -10.64 -8.49
CA LYS A 102 6.58 -10.28 -9.91
C LYS A 102 7.30 -8.94 -10.11
N VAL A 103 6.97 -7.95 -9.28
CA VAL A 103 7.65 -6.65 -9.30
C VAL A 103 9.12 -6.77 -8.92
N THR A 104 9.46 -7.57 -7.90
CA THR A 104 10.87 -7.79 -7.52
C THR A 104 11.66 -8.44 -8.65
N ASN A 105 11.07 -9.38 -9.40
CA ASN A 105 11.73 -9.98 -10.57
C ASN A 105 12.00 -8.91 -11.65
N LEU A 106 10.99 -8.07 -12.00
CA LEU A 106 11.18 -6.97 -12.96
C LEU A 106 12.29 -6.00 -12.54
N LEU A 107 12.33 -5.62 -11.26
CA LEU A 107 13.39 -4.75 -10.73
C LEU A 107 14.75 -5.43 -10.78
N SER A 108 14.81 -6.74 -10.54
CA SER A 108 16.04 -7.52 -10.66
C SER A 108 16.55 -7.58 -12.10
N GLU A 109 15.67 -7.84 -13.06
CA GLU A 109 16.00 -7.83 -14.50
C GLU A 109 16.48 -6.45 -14.96
N PHE A 110 15.81 -5.38 -14.53
CA PHE A 110 16.23 -4.02 -14.80
C PHE A 110 17.63 -3.73 -14.24
N SER A 111 17.94 -4.23 -13.03
CA SER A 111 19.26 -4.04 -12.39
C SER A 111 20.41 -4.66 -13.18
N ILE A 112 20.15 -5.73 -13.93
CA ILE A 112 21.18 -6.37 -14.79
C ILE A 112 21.64 -5.41 -15.89
N THR A 113 20.71 -4.68 -16.49
CA THR A 113 20.98 -3.73 -17.57
C THR A 113 21.39 -2.34 -17.07
N HIS A 114 21.07 -2.03 -15.80
CA HIS A 114 21.35 -0.73 -15.18
C HIS A 114 22.07 -0.86 -13.83
N PRO A 115 23.31 -1.40 -13.80
CA PRO A 115 24.01 -1.74 -12.55
C PRO A 115 24.41 -0.53 -11.69
N HIS A 116 24.32 0.68 -12.25
CA HIS A 116 24.56 1.94 -11.55
C HIS A 116 23.36 2.45 -10.77
N ILE A 117 22.18 1.81 -10.92
CA ILE A 117 20.96 2.18 -10.19
C ILE A 117 20.81 1.27 -8.98
N ALA A 118 20.61 1.86 -7.82
CA ALA A 118 20.22 1.15 -6.60
C ALA A 118 18.71 1.28 -6.35
N PHE A 119 18.11 0.28 -5.74
CA PHE A 119 16.71 0.31 -5.33
C PHE A 119 16.59 0.29 -3.82
N LYS A 120 15.72 1.16 -3.30
CA LYS A 120 15.18 1.05 -1.97
C LYS A 120 13.73 0.59 -2.05
N ILE A 121 13.52 -0.71 -1.86
CA ILE A 121 12.19 -1.33 -1.97
C ILE A 121 11.57 -1.39 -0.57
N THR A 122 10.34 -0.90 -0.44
CA THR A 122 9.54 -1.02 0.77
C THR A 122 8.18 -1.62 0.47
N PHE A 123 7.63 -2.38 1.42
CA PHE A 123 6.35 -3.06 1.29
C PHE A 123 5.24 -2.42 2.14
N HIS A 124 5.63 -1.53 3.04
CA HIS A 124 4.73 -0.75 3.87
C HIS A 124 4.95 0.73 3.58
N GLN A 125 3.85 1.46 3.45
CA GLN A 125 3.92 2.90 3.23
C GLN A 125 4.44 3.56 4.50
N SER A 126 5.46 4.41 4.35
CA SER A 126 5.91 5.33 5.37
C SER A 126 5.44 6.73 5.00
N SER A 127 4.92 7.46 5.96
CA SER A 127 4.50 8.85 5.79
C SER A 127 5.67 9.80 5.51
N ASP A 128 6.89 9.42 5.92
CA ASP A 128 8.11 10.24 5.78
C ASP A 128 8.82 10.05 4.45
N THR A 129 8.34 9.10 3.62
CA THR A 129 9.03 8.75 2.39
C THR A 129 8.21 9.14 1.18
N VAL A 130 8.78 9.97 0.33
CA VAL A 130 8.29 10.20 -1.02
C VAL A 130 8.90 9.13 -1.92
N TYR A 131 8.04 8.35 -2.57
CA TYR A 131 8.44 7.28 -3.45
C TYR A 131 8.53 7.78 -4.88
N ASP A 132 9.53 7.30 -5.62
CA ASP A 132 9.68 7.59 -7.04
C ASP A 132 8.69 6.78 -7.88
N VAL A 133 8.50 5.52 -7.49
CA VAL A 133 7.56 4.59 -8.11
C VAL A 133 6.75 3.89 -7.02
N ILE A 134 5.43 3.80 -7.22
CA ILE A 134 4.53 3.06 -6.32
C ILE A 134 3.81 2.00 -7.15
N ILE A 135 3.80 0.78 -6.64
CA ILE A 135 3.04 -0.33 -7.21
C ILE A 135 1.95 -0.70 -6.22
N ASP A 136 0.73 -0.31 -6.54
CA ASP A 136 -0.42 -0.55 -5.67
C ASP A 136 -1.70 -0.71 -6.51
N ASP A 137 -2.82 -0.98 -5.86
CA ASP A 137 -4.11 -0.96 -6.54
C ASP A 137 -4.59 0.47 -6.86
N ASN A 138 -5.81 0.56 -7.36
CA ASN A 138 -6.41 1.85 -7.72
C ASN A 138 -6.80 2.66 -6.48
N LYS A 139 -5.86 3.38 -5.88
CA LYS A 139 -6.10 4.27 -4.73
C LYS A 139 -6.07 5.74 -5.14
N ASP A 140 -7.03 6.49 -4.63
CA ASP A 140 -7.10 7.94 -4.85
C ASP A 140 -6.15 8.73 -3.92
N CYS A 141 -5.45 8.05 -3.02
CA CYS A 141 -4.54 8.69 -2.06
C CYS A 141 -3.20 9.15 -2.65
N TYR A 142 -2.87 8.76 -3.87
CA TYR A 142 -1.61 9.15 -4.53
C TYR A 142 -1.79 10.41 -5.38
N SER A 143 -2.14 11.52 -4.71
CA SER A 143 -2.29 12.82 -5.37
C SER A 143 -0.99 13.27 -6.02
N GLY A 144 -1.05 13.77 -7.27
CA GLY A 144 0.11 14.22 -8.03
C GLY A 144 0.87 13.12 -8.76
N TYR A 145 0.47 11.85 -8.61
CA TYR A 145 1.03 10.76 -9.40
C TYR A 145 0.17 10.47 -10.64
N ARG A 146 0.83 10.20 -11.77
CA ARG A 146 0.22 9.52 -12.91
C ARG A 146 0.25 8.02 -12.68
N LYS A 147 -0.67 7.30 -13.30
CA LYS A 147 -0.73 5.85 -13.21
C LYS A 147 -0.98 5.20 -14.56
N PHE A 148 -0.54 3.97 -14.68
CA PHE A 148 -0.93 3.06 -15.75
C PHE A 148 -1.20 1.68 -15.16
N GLU A 149 -2.06 0.93 -15.81
CA GLU A 149 -2.37 -0.43 -15.40
C GLU A 149 -1.17 -1.34 -15.62
N LEU A 150 -0.82 -2.08 -14.58
CA LEU A 150 0.27 -3.05 -14.62
C LEU A 150 -0.26 -4.46 -14.84
N TYR A 151 -1.23 -4.84 -14.03
CA TYR A 151 -1.87 -6.15 -14.05
C TYR A 151 -3.33 -6.04 -13.70
N SER A 152 -4.15 -6.82 -14.39
CA SER A 152 -5.50 -7.13 -13.97
C SER A 152 -5.66 -8.65 -13.89
N MET A 153 -6.18 -9.13 -12.79
CA MET A 153 -6.40 -10.55 -12.58
C MET A 153 -7.77 -10.80 -11.99
N ARG A 154 -8.40 -11.87 -12.44
CA ARG A 154 -9.63 -12.36 -11.84
C ARG A 154 -9.33 -13.04 -10.51
N LEU A 155 -10.19 -12.80 -9.52
CA LEU A 155 -10.09 -13.40 -8.21
C LEU A 155 -11.06 -14.58 -8.07
N ARG A 156 -10.68 -15.55 -7.25
CA ARG A 156 -11.51 -16.66 -6.79
C ARG A 156 -11.45 -16.77 -5.28
N LEU A 157 -12.51 -17.28 -4.69
CA LEU A 157 -12.46 -17.79 -3.34
C LEU A 157 -11.78 -19.15 -3.35
N LYS A 158 -10.99 -19.41 -2.32
CA LYS A 158 -10.15 -20.60 -2.21
C LYS A 158 -10.40 -21.30 -0.88
N CYS A 159 -10.43 -22.63 -0.90
CA CYS A 159 -10.52 -23.44 0.32
C CYS A 159 -9.50 -24.57 0.30
N ALA A 160 -9.39 -25.31 1.38
CA ALA A 160 -8.60 -26.54 1.39
C ALA A 160 -9.17 -27.55 0.36
N ALA A 161 -8.29 -28.24 -0.36
CA ALA A 161 -8.71 -29.21 -1.39
C ALA A 161 -9.62 -30.34 -0.84
N ARG A 162 -9.53 -30.62 0.46
CA ARG A 162 -10.38 -31.57 1.19
C ARG A 162 -11.72 -31.01 1.68
N ASP A 163 -11.97 -29.69 1.47
CA ASP A 163 -13.21 -29.08 1.93
C ASP A 163 -14.40 -29.61 1.11
N PRO A 164 -15.53 -29.97 1.73
CA PRO A 164 -16.73 -30.45 1.03
C PRO A 164 -17.34 -29.44 0.02
N LEU A 165 -16.95 -28.18 0.07
CA LEU A 165 -17.36 -27.15 -0.90
C LEU A 165 -16.60 -27.24 -2.23
N CYS A 166 -15.46 -27.94 -2.25
CA CYS A 166 -14.66 -28.12 -3.46
C CYS A 166 -15.46 -28.84 -4.54
N GLY A 167 -15.44 -28.30 -5.77
CA GLY A 167 -16.18 -28.87 -6.91
C GLY A 167 -17.69 -28.58 -6.92
N ARG A 168 -18.25 -27.92 -5.91
CA ARG A 168 -19.66 -27.53 -5.89
C ARG A 168 -19.86 -26.17 -6.53
N GLN A 169 -21.00 -25.97 -7.20
CA GLN A 169 -21.46 -24.64 -7.57
C GLN A 169 -22.15 -24.00 -6.36
N LEU A 170 -21.73 -22.81 -5.99
CA LEU A 170 -22.15 -22.11 -4.78
C LEU A 170 -22.55 -20.66 -5.11
N THR A 171 -23.21 -20.02 -4.18
CA THR A 171 -23.39 -18.56 -4.11
C THR A 171 -22.65 -18.00 -2.90
N MET A 172 -22.34 -16.71 -2.90
CA MET A 172 -21.72 -16.06 -1.74
C MET A 172 -22.53 -16.22 -0.45
N ARG A 173 -23.87 -16.20 -0.56
CA ARG A 173 -24.76 -16.32 0.59
C ARG A 173 -24.67 -17.70 1.27
N GLU A 174 -24.32 -18.74 0.56
CA GLU A 174 -24.12 -20.09 1.13
C GLU A 174 -22.85 -20.18 2.01
N LEU A 175 -22.02 -19.15 1.98
CA LEU A 175 -20.79 -19.07 2.77
C LEU A 175 -20.96 -18.27 4.08
N TYR A 176 -22.18 -17.84 4.43
CA TYR A 176 -22.44 -16.91 5.55
C TYR A 176 -21.97 -17.42 6.91
N ASP A 177 -22.01 -18.71 7.14
CA ASP A 177 -21.64 -19.39 8.39
C ASP A 177 -20.18 -19.92 8.38
N ARG A 178 -19.47 -19.70 7.28
CA ARG A 178 -18.09 -20.16 7.11
C ARG A 178 -17.10 -19.17 7.71
N THR A 179 -15.95 -19.70 8.12
CA THR A 179 -14.80 -18.88 8.52
C THR A 179 -13.98 -18.48 7.31
N PHE A 180 -13.34 -17.31 7.41
CA PHE A 180 -12.47 -16.78 6.38
C PHE A 180 -11.07 -16.53 6.95
N VAL A 181 -10.06 -16.60 6.07
CA VAL A 181 -8.72 -16.09 6.31
C VAL A 181 -8.56 -14.83 5.47
N ALA A 182 -8.06 -13.77 6.08
CA ALA A 182 -7.89 -12.49 5.42
C ALA A 182 -6.42 -12.03 5.44
N MET A 183 -6.03 -11.27 4.42
CA MET A 183 -4.83 -10.47 4.49
C MET A 183 -5.05 -9.29 5.46
N ASP A 184 -3.99 -8.55 5.79
CA ASP A 184 -4.07 -7.37 6.68
C ASP A 184 -5.30 -6.51 6.39
N GLN A 185 -5.84 -5.88 7.44
CA GLN A 185 -7.05 -5.05 7.36
C GLN A 185 -6.93 -3.92 6.32
N ASP A 186 -5.73 -3.39 6.13
CA ASP A 186 -5.43 -2.34 5.15
C ASP A 186 -5.19 -2.87 3.74
N SER A 187 -5.26 -4.19 3.53
CA SER A 187 -5.07 -4.81 2.22
C SER A 187 -6.33 -4.70 1.37
N ASN A 188 -6.12 -4.58 0.06
CA ASN A 188 -7.24 -4.59 -0.87
C ASN A 188 -7.96 -5.93 -0.94
N MET A 189 -7.22 -7.01 -0.76
CA MET A 189 -7.83 -8.35 -0.71
C MET A 189 -8.84 -8.47 0.43
N HIS A 190 -8.52 -7.92 1.62
CA HIS A 190 -9.46 -7.86 2.73
C HIS A 190 -10.67 -6.98 2.41
N ARG A 191 -10.45 -5.81 1.79
CA ARG A 191 -11.53 -4.91 1.38
C ARG A 191 -12.46 -5.57 0.36
N ILE A 192 -11.92 -6.22 -0.68
CA ILE A 192 -12.69 -6.92 -1.71
C ILE A 192 -13.52 -8.05 -1.08
N LEU A 193 -12.90 -8.87 -0.23
CA LEU A 193 -13.60 -9.95 0.49
C LEU A 193 -14.76 -9.40 1.32
N THR A 194 -14.50 -8.35 2.10
CA THR A 194 -15.51 -7.73 2.98
C THR A 194 -16.66 -7.15 2.17
N GLN A 195 -16.39 -6.45 1.06
CA GLN A 195 -17.41 -5.89 0.19
C GLN A 195 -18.27 -6.98 -0.47
N ALA A 196 -17.65 -8.06 -0.95
CA ALA A 196 -18.36 -9.18 -1.56
C ALA A 196 -19.32 -9.86 -0.56
N CYS A 197 -18.86 -10.08 0.68
CA CYS A 197 -19.70 -10.62 1.75
C CYS A 197 -20.85 -9.66 2.10
N GLN A 198 -20.57 -8.37 2.26
CA GLN A 198 -21.59 -7.36 2.58
C GLN A 198 -22.64 -7.22 1.47
N SER A 199 -22.24 -7.25 0.21
CA SER A 199 -23.15 -7.24 -0.94
C SER A 199 -24.08 -8.45 -0.96
N SER A 200 -23.64 -9.56 -0.34
CA SER A 200 -24.44 -10.79 -0.19
C SER A 200 -25.21 -10.88 1.13
N GLY A 201 -25.19 -9.78 1.92
CA GLY A 201 -26.02 -9.62 3.13
C GLY A 201 -25.41 -10.18 4.42
N PHE A 202 -24.08 -10.39 4.47
CA PHE A 202 -23.40 -10.83 5.69
C PHE A 202 -22.01 -10.20 5.86
N HIS A 203 -21.45 -10.29 7.08
CA HIS A 203 -20.06 -9.91 7.35
C HIS A 203 -19.19 -11.16 7.44
N PRO A 204 -17.96 -11.14 6.88
CA PRO A 204 -17.07 -12.29 6.96
C PRO A 204 -16.66 -12.56 8.41
N ASN A 205 -16.77 -13.80 8.86
CA ASN A 205 -16.21 -14.25 10.13
C ASN A 205 -14.74 -14.59 9.94
N ILE A 206 -13.85 -13.64 10.26
CA ILE A 206 -12.40 -13.79 10.01
C ILE A 206 -11.77 -14.58 11.17
N ALA A 207 -11.29 -15.79 10.88
CA ALA A 207 -10.60 -16.65 11.83
C ALA A 207 -9.12 -16.27 12.02
N ALA A 208 -8.49 -15.71 10.97
CA ALA A 208 -7.09 -15.28 11.02
C ALA A 208 -6.82 -14.13 10.05
N PHE A 209 -5.94 -13.22 10.47
CA PHE A 209 -5.31 -12.22 9.61
C PHE A 209 -3.86 -12.57 9.38
N CYS A 210 -3.36 -12.32 8.17
CA CYS A 210 -1.98 -12.62 7.81
C CYS A 210 -1.41 -11.56 6.87
N ASN A 211 -0.16 -11.16 7.06
CA ASN A 211 0.52 -10.19 6.18
C ASN A 211 1.56 -10.84 5.25
N ASP A 212 1.68 -12.14 5.33
CA ASP A 212 2.57 -12.96 4.49
C ASP A 212 1.76 -13.94 3.64
N ILE A 213 2.04 -13.99 2.34
CA ILE A 213 1.26 -14.78 1.38
C ILE A 213 1.45 -16.29 1.57
N GLU A 214 2.65 -16.73 1.93
CA GLU A 214 2.93 -18.16 2.13
C GLU A 214 2.21 -18.68 3.38
N CYS A 215 2.24 -17.89 4.44
CA CYS A 215 1.49 -18.17 5.67
C CYS A 215 -0.03 -18.18 5.39
N TYR A 216 -0.51 -17.20 4.63
CA TYR A 216 -1.90 -17.10 4.23
C TYR A 216 -2.38 -18.35 3.46
N GLU A 217 -1.65 -18.75 2.41
CA GLU A 217 -1.96 -19.94 1.63
C GLU A 217 -1.94 -21.21 2.49
N LYS A 218 -1.01 -21.30 3.42
CA LYS A 218 -0.92 -22.41 4.38
C LYS A 218 -2.15 -22.51 5.29
N LEU A 219 -2.63 -21.37 5.79
CA LEU A 219 -3.85 -21.32 6.62
C LEU A 219 -5.08 -21.79 5.83
N VAL A 220 -5.19 -21.38 4.56
CA VAL A 220 -6.26 -21.85 3.67
C VAL A 220 -6.13 -23.34 3.40
N ALA A 221 -4.95 -23.84 3.07
CA ALA A 221 -4.69 -25.26 2.83
C ALA A 221 -4.99 -26.14 4.06
N MET A 222 -4.74 -25.63 5.24
CA MET A 222 -5.05 -26.31 6.52
C MET A 222 -6.56 -26.32 6.82
N GLY A 223 -7.39 -25.56 6.08
CA GLY A 223 -8.83 -25.48 6.30
C GLY A 223 -9.25 -24.58 7.46
N ILE A 224 -8.41 -23.63 7.85
CA ILE A 224 -8.72 -22.64 8.90
C ILE A 224 -9.86 -21.73 8.45
N GLY A 225 -9.93 -21.44 7.15
CA GLY A 225 -11.02 -20.67 6.55
C GLY A 225 -10.87 -20.55 5.04
N ILE A 226 -11.90 -19.94 4.44
CA ILE A 226 -11.92 -19.60 3.01
C ILE A 226 -11.05 -18.35 2.80
N GLY A 227 -10.17 -18.41 1.81
CA GLY A 227 -9.35 -17.29 1.38
C GLY A 227 -9.83 -16.69 0.06
N ILE A 228 -9.20 -15.60 -0.35
CA ILE A 228 -9.33 -14.99 -1.68
C ILE A 228 -7.96 -15.00 -2.36
N GLY A 229 -7.91 -15.34 -3.63
CA GLY A 229 -6.66 -15.35 -4.38
C GLY A 229 -6.88 -15.28 -5.89
N ARG A 230 -5.79 -15.26 -6.62
CA ARG A 230 -5.83 -15.25 -8.08
C ARG A 230 -6.49 -16.53 -8.62
N GLU A 231 -7.33 -16.38 -9.64
CA GLU A 231 -7.81 -17.51 -10.43
C GLU A 231 -6.60 -18.22 -11.07
N GLU A 232 -6.44 -19.50 -10.78
CA GLU A 232 -5.42 -20.30 -11.45
C GLU A 232 -5.91 -20.70 -12.85
N PRO A 233 -5.03 -20.72 -13.87
CA PRO A 233 -5.41 -21.24 -15.18
C PRO A 233 -5.93 -22.67 -14.99
N SER A 234 -7.13 -22.93 -15.48
CA SER A 234 -7.75 -24.26 -15.42
C SER A 234 -6.88 -25.27 -16.16
N SER A 235 -5.99 -25.92 -15.45
CA SER A 235 -5.64 -27.30 -15.75
C SER A 235 -6.63 -28.15 -14.96
N ASP A 236 -7.30 -29.07 -15.60
CA ASP A 236 -8.22 -30.08 -15.02
C ASP A 236 -7.57 -31.01 -13.98
N THR A 237 -6.51 -30.58 -13.36
CA THR A 237 -5.84 -31.25 -12.27
C THR A 237 -5.59 -30.21 -11.17
N ALA A 238 -6.03 -30.54 -9.95
CA ALA A 238 -5.49 -29.94 -8.75
C ALA A 238 -4.01 -29.67 -8.98
N THR A 239 -3.58 -28.43 -8.90
CA THR A 239 -2.19 -28.04 -9.16
C THR A 239 -1.32 -28.98 -8.35
N ALA A 240 -0.55 -29.83 -9.01
CA ALA A 240 0.20 -30.90 -8.37
C ALA A 240 1.10 -30.25 -7.31
N GLY A 241 0.69 -30.33 -6.03
CA GLY A 241 1.41 -29.81 -4.89
C GLY A 241 0.71 -28.71 -4.07
N THR A 242 -0.44 -28.19 -4.44
CA THR A 242 -1.18 -27.25 -3.58
C THR A 242 -2.43 -27.92 -2.99
N ASP A 243 -2.50 -27.98 -1.67
CA ASP A 243 -3.66 -28.48 -0.92
C ASP A 243 -4.84 -27.47 -0.93
N ILE A 244 -4.95 -26.65 -1.99
CA ILE A 244 -5.93 -25.57 -2.16
C ILE A 244 -6.78 -25.82 -3.42
N CYS A 245 -8.07 -25.53 -3.31
CA CYS A 245 -9.08 -25.63 -4.37
C CYS A 245 -9.74 -24.28 -4.62
N ASP A 246 -9.93 -23.90 -5.86
CA ASP A 246 -10.76 -22.76 -6.24
C ASP A 246 -12.24 -23.09 -6.08
N LEU A 247 -12.99 -22.24 -5.35
CA LEU A 247 -14.43 -22.40 -5.21
C LEU A 247 -15.15 -21.83 -6.44
N ASN A 248 -16.11 -22.57 -6.94
CA ASN A 248 -17.00 -22.11 -8.01
C ASN A 248 -18.19 -21.34 -7.41
N VAL A 249 -18.01 -20.04 -7.17
CA VAL A 249 -19.04 -19.16 -6.61
C VAL A 249 -19.62 -18.30 -7.72
N ALA A 250 -20.89 -18.56 -8.05
CA ALA A 250 -21.56 -18.04 -9.26
C ALA A 250 -21.72 -16.51 -9.28
N ASP A 251 -21.81 -15.88 -8.13
CA ASP A 251 -22.00 -14.43 -7.94
C ASP A 251 -20.74 -13.71 -7.42
N PHE A 252 -19.56 -14.36 -7.48
CA PHE A 252 -18.28 -13.75 -7.15
C PHE A 252 -17.48 -13.48 -8.43
N HIS A 253 -17.42 -12.19 -8.84
CA HIS A 253 -16.80 -11.76 -10.09
C HIS A 253 -15.76 -10.66 -9.89
N GLU A 254 -15.04 -10.73 -8.78
CA GLU A 254 -14.11 -9.70 -8.39
C GLU A 254 -12.81 -9.76 -9.21
N HIS A 255 -12.26 -8.57 -9.46
CA HIS A 255 -10.98 -8.39 -10.12
C HIS A 255 -10.04 -7.60 -9.22
N TYR A 256 -8.77 -7.91 -9.33
CA TYR A 256 -7.71 -7.18 -8.67
C TYR A 256 -6.81 -6.55 -9.72
N THR A 257 -6.83 -5.22 -9.79
CA THR A 257 -6.02 -4.47 -10.74
C THR A 257 -4.93 -3.72 -9.98
N VAL A 258 -3.69 -3.88 -10.42
CA VAL A 258 -2.51 -3.22 -9.88
C VAL A 258 -2.01 -2.19 -10.86
N PHE A 259 -1.68 -1.02 -10.36
CA PHE A 259 -1.17 0.11 -11.13
C PHE A 259 0.25 0.45 -10.71
N ALA A 260 1.05 0.94 -11.66
CA ALA A 260 2.28 1.64 -11.38
C ALA A 260 2.00 3.15 -11.37
N TYR A 261 2.42 3.80 -10.30
CA TYR A 261 2.29 5.23 -10.10
C TYR A 261 3.67 5.88 -10.16
N TYR A 262 3.77 7.01 -10.83
CA TYR A 262 4.99 7.81 -10.94
C TYR A 262 4.62 9.29 -11.07
N ARG A 263 5.54 10.19 -10.71
CA ARG A 263 5.31 11.62 -10.89
C ARG A 263 5.79 12.06 -12.26
N GLU A 264 5.01 12.90 -12.94
CA GLU A 264 5.37 13.42 -14.25
C GLU A 264 6.63 14.29 -14.20
N SER A 265 6.81 15.05 -13.11
CA SER A 265 8.00 15.85 -12.85
C SER A 265 9.28 15.02 -12.81
N ASP A 266 9.19 13.74 -12.46
CA ASP A 266 10.32 12.83 -12.30
C ASP A 266 10.49 11.88 -13.50
N TYR A 267 9.62 11.97 -14.50
CA TYR A 267 9.65 11.11 -15.68
C TYR A 267 10.80 11.48 -16.63
N PHE A 268 12.03 11.36 -16.13
CA PHE A 268 13.27 11.56 -16.87
C PHE A 268 14.38 10.65 -16.31
N GLY A 269 15.50 10.52 -17.05
CA GLY A 269 16.66 9.75 -16.60
C GLY A 269 16.34 8.33 -16.18
N SER A 270 16.81 7.92 -15.03
CA SER A 270 16.69 6.55 -14.50
C SER A 270 15.24 6.16 -14.19
N ILE A 271 14.39 7.10 -13.75
CA ILE A 271 12.98 6.82 -13.46
C ILE A 271 12.23 6.56 -14.75
N LYS A 272 12.48 7.38 -15.80
CA LYS A 272 11.90 7.15 -17.12
C LYS A 272 12.30 5.78 -17.67
N ALA A 273 13.60 5.44 -17.61
CA ALA A 273 14.08 4.14 -18.06
C ALA A 273 13.40 2.97 -17.34
N LEU A 274 13.23 3.09 -16.01
CA LEU A 274 12.52 2.08 -15.21
C LEU A 274 11.05 1.95 -15.59
N ILE A 275 10.33 3.07 -15.72
CA ILE A 275 8.91 3.08 -16.07
C ILE A 275 8.68 2.51 -17.47
N ASP A 276 9.52 2.88 -18.44
CA ASP A 276 9.43 2.35 -19.80
C ASP A 276 9.73 0.85 -19.81
N PHE A 277 10.77 0.41 -19.10
CA PHE A 277 11.08 -1.01 -18.93
C PHE A 277 9.92 -1.80 -18.30
N ILE A 278 9.31 -1.27 -17.25
CA ILE A 278 8.15 -1.90 -16.62
C ILE A 278 7.01 -2.02 -17.63
N ARG A 279 6.71 -0.98 -18.43
CA ARG A 279 5.65 -1.03 -19.45
C ARG A 279 5.88 -2.06 -20.53
N GLU A 280 7.13 -2.25 -20.94
CA GLU A 280 7.50 -3.17 -22.02
C GLU A 280 7.56 -4.64 -21.59
N ASN A 281 7.72 -4.90 -20.28
CA ASN A 281 7.93 -6.25 -19.74
C ASN A 281 6.82 -6.71 -18.80
N VAL A 282 5.69 -6.02 -18.82
CA VAL A 282 4.47 -6.44 -18.10
C VAL A 282 3.63 -7.31 -19.02
N ASP A 283 3.73 -8.62 -18.85
CA ASP A 283 2.81 -9.65 -19.40
C ASP A 283 2.18 -10.47 -18.27
#